data_ec01f2d768e07462676ab817978565df
#
_entry.id   ec01f2d768e07462676ab817978565df
#
_cell.length_a   1.000
_cell.length_b   1.000
_cell.length_c   1.000
_cell.angle_alpha   90.00
_cell.angle_beta   90.00
_cell.angle_gamma   90.00
#
_symmetry.space_group_name_H-M   'P 1'
#
loop_
_entity.id
_entity.type
_entity.pdbx_description
1 polymer ?
#
loop_
_entity_poly.entity_id
_entity_poly.type
_entity_poly.pdbx_seq_one_letter_code
_entity_poly.pdbx_strand_id
1 'polypeptide(L)'
;MITISNLAMQFGGSVLFKQVDLQFTPGNCYGVIGANGAGKSTFLKILSGELEATSGQISIKPGARMSVLKQDQNQYDAYTILDTVIMGNQHLYDVMKEKDALYEKPDFSEEDGMRASELEAEFADMDGWEAESDASKLLQGLGIPVELHYDLMGNTDPRLKVKVLLAQALFGKPDIVMLDEPTNNLDIEA
;
A
#
# COMPACT_ATOMS: atom_id res chain seq x y z
N MET A 1 -14.82 -4.78 6.74
CA MET A 1 -16.14 -4.53 6.12
C MET A 1 -16.20 -3.07 5.69
N ILE A 2 -16.59 -2.83 4.44
CA ILE A 2 -16.88 -1.47 3.92
C ILE A 2 -18.37 -1.42 3.60
N THR A 3 -19.04 -0.36 4.06
CA THR A 3 -20.44 -0.10 3.74
C THR A 3 -20.54 1.24 3.04
N ILE A 4 -21.24 1.28 1.91
CA ILE A 4 -21.44 2.46 1.08
C ILE A 4 -22.94 2.72 1.03
N SER A 5 -23.33 3.97 1.27
CA SER A 5 -24.73 4.38 1.29
C SER A 5 -24.94 5.63 0.45
N ASN A 6 -25.82 5.53 -0.55
CA ASN A 6 -26.26 6.62 -1.43
C ASN A 6 -25.08 7.42 -2.05
N LEU A 7 -24.00 6.72 -2.41
CA LEU A 7 -22.80 7.35 -2.96
C LEU A 7 -23.08 7.90 -4.35
N ALA A 8 -22.62 9.14 -4.58
CA ALA A 8 -22.69 9.76 -5.89
C ALA A 8 -21.42 10.56 -6.20
N MET A 9 -21.06 10.58 -7.48
CA MET A 9 -19.95 11.36 -8.01
C MET A 9 -20.33 12.04 -9.30
N GLN A 10 -20.00 13.35 -9.40
CA GLN A 10 -20.20 14.14 -10.60
C GLN A 10 -19.00 15.08 -10.83
N PHE A 11 -18.70 15.35 -12.08
CA PHE A 11 -17.69 16.32 -12.50
C PHE A 11 -18.32 17.33 -13.45
N GLY A 12 -18.20 18.63 -13.16
CA GLY A 12 -18.64 19.69 -14.05
C GLY A 12 -20.10 19.57 -14.51
N GLY A 13 -20.97 19.04 -13.65
CA GLY A 13 -22.39 18.80 -13.96
C GLY A 13 -22.69 17.46 -14.66
N SER A 14 -21.67 16.70 -15.07
CA SER A 14 -21.84 15.33 -15.59
C SER A 14 -21.83 14.31 -14.46
N VAL A 15 -22.89 13.53 -14.34
CA VAL A 15 -22.99 12.46 -13.32
C VAL A 15 -22.22 11.24 -13.79
N LEU A 16 -21.22 10.82 -13.00
CA LEU A 16 -20.45 9.60 -13.25
C LEU A 16 -21.18 8.37 -12.72
N PHE A 17 -21.65 8.45 -11.47
CA PHE A 17 -22.55 7.47 -10.85
C PHE A 17 -23.35 8.14 -9.73
N LYS A 18 -24.48 7.55 -9.36
CA LYS A 18 -25.36 8.03 -8.29
C LYS A 18 -26.12 6.89 -7.63
N GLN A 19 -26.54 7.14 -6.38
CA GLN A 19 -27.36 6.20 -5.62
C GLN A 19 -26.73 4.81 -5.51
N VAL A 20 -25.42 4.77 -5.25
CA VAL A 20 -24.69 3.51 -5.09
C VAL A 20 -24.77 3.08 -3.64
N ASP A 21 -25.38 1.93 -3.40
CA ASP A 21 -25.45 1.26 -2.11
C ASP A 21 -24.77 -0.12 -2.24
N LEU A 22 -23.67 -0.33 -1.51
CA LEU A 22 -22.86 -1.55 -1.61
C LEU A 22 -22.32 -1.93 -0.23
N GLN A 23 -22.08 -3.22 -0.04
CA GLN A 23 -21.43 -3.76 1.12
C GLN A 23 -20.35 -4.76 0.71
N PHE A 24 -19.11 -4.51 1.16
CA PHE A 24 -17.99 -5.44 0.99
C PHE A 24 -17.73 -6.14 2.32
N THR A 25 -17.83 -7.47 2.32
CA THR A 25 -17.64 -8.31 3.50
C THR A 25 -16.25 -8.93 3.49
N PRO A 26 -15.62 -9.17 4.67
CA PRO A 26 -14.32 -9.81 4.77
C PRO A 26 -14.29 -11.20 4.12
N GLY A 27 -13.11 -11.60 3.64
CA GLY A 27 -12.87 -12.92 3.05
C GLY A 27 -13.41 -13.10 1.63
N ASN A 28 -13.88 -12.04 0.97
CA ASN A 28 -14.36 -12.08 -0.40
C ASN A 28 -13.50 -11.20 -1.31
N CYS A 29 -13.38 -11.63 -2.56
CA CYS A 29 -12.80 -10.84 -3.65
C CYS A 29 -13.94 -10.25 -4.50
N TYR A 30 -13.87 -8.96 -4.78
CA TYR A 30 -14.89 -8.22 -5.54
C TYR A 30 -14.27 -7.63 -6.80
N GLY A 31 -14.86 -7.92 -7.95
CA GLY A 31 -14.47 -7.32 -9.24
C GLY A 31 -15.37 -6.13 -9.60
N VAL A 32 -14.78 -4.96 -9.82
CA VAL A 32 -15.47 -3.79 -10.36
C VAL A 32 -15.32 -3.77 -11.87
N ILE A 33 -16.43 -4.05 -12.58
CA ILE A 33 -16.45 -4.20 -14.04
C ILE A 33 -17.21 -3.03 -14.67
N GLY A 34 -16.73 -2.56 -15.81
CA GLY A 34 -17.39 -1.48 -16.57
C GLY A 34 -16.51 -1.01 -17.74
N ALA A 35 -17.13 -0.26 -18.67
CA ALA A 35 -16.41 0.31 -19.81
C ALA A 35 -15.30 1.28 -19.36
N ASN A 36 -14.34 1.58 -20.27
CA ASN A 36 -13.36 2.62 -20.01
C ASN A 36 -14.07 3.98 -19.84
N GLY A 37 -13.66 4.75 -18.85
CA GLY A 37 -14.31 6.00 -18.47
C GLY A 37 -15.60 5.85 -17.63
N ALA A 38 -16.04 4.64 -17.28
CA ALA A 38 -17.23 4.42 -16.45
C ALA A 38 -17.05 4.82 -14.97
N GLY A 39 -15.84 5.26 -14.56
CA GLY A 39 -15.58 5.73 -13.20
C GLY A 39 -15.02 4.68 -12.24
N LYS A 40 -14.53 3.53 -12.72
CA LYS A 40 -13.95 2.47 -11.87
C LYS A 40 -12.83 3.00 -10.99
N SER A 41 -11.80 3.60 -11.57
CA SER A 41 -10.65 4.18 -10.82
C SER A 41 -11.08 5.33 -9.93
N THR A 42 -12.06 6.14 -10.35
CA THR A 42 -12.65 7.19 -9.52
C THR A 42 -13.34 6.60 -8.29
N PHE A 43 -14.09 5.52 -8.47
CA PHE A 43 -14.75 4.81 -7.36
C PHE A 43 -13.71 4.24 -6.37
N LEU A 44 -12.63 3.63 -6.84
CA LEU A 44 -11.55 3.15 -5.99
C LEU A 44 -10.85 4.29 -5.23
N LYS A 45 -10.59 5.44 -5.88
CA LYS A 45 -10.02 6.63 -5.22
C LYS A 45 -10.94 7.21 -4.14
N ILE A 46 -12.25 7.13 -4.33
CA ILE A 46 -13.21 7.55 -3.30
C ILE A 46 -13.18 6.56 -2.14
N LEU A 47 -13.12 5.25 -2.39
CA LEU A 47 -13.02 4.24 -1.35
C LEU A 47 -11.72 4.33 -0.55
N SER A 48 -10.60 4.69 -1.20
CA SER A 48 -9.30 4.87 -0.54
C SER A 48 -9.19 6.19 0.22
N GLY A 49 -10.15 7.12 0.03
CA GLY A 49 -10.10 8.45 0.62
C GLY A 49 -9.22 9.45 -0.13
N GLU A 50 -8.68 9.08 -1.29
CA GLU A 50 -7.89 9.97 -2.16
C GLU A 50 -8.76 11.04 -2.85
N LEU A 51 -10.06 10.79 -2.95
CA LEU A 51 -11.03 11.67 -3.58
C LEU A 51 -12.31 11.71 -2.75
N GLU A 52 -12.85 12.91 -2.53
CA GLU A 52 -14.14 13.09 -1.87
C GLU A 52 -15.29 12.84 -2.85
N ALA A 53 -16.31 12.10 -2.39
CA ALA A 53 -17.54 11.92 -3.15
C ALA A 53 -18.38 13.21 -3.17
N THR A 54 -19.19 13.40 -4.22
CA THR A 54 -20.12 14.54 -4.27
C THR A 54 -21.20 14.42 -3.19
N SER A 55 -21.66 13.20 -2.89
CA SER A 55 -22.59 12.90 -1.80
C SER A 55 -22.55 11.42 -1.42
N GLY A 56 -23.18 11.08 -0.30
CA GLY A 56 -23.22 9.72 0.24
C GLY A 56 -22.22 9.52 1.37
N GLN A 57 -22.16 8.31 1.88
CA GLN A 57 -21.30 7.95 3.02
C GLN A 57 -20.61 6.63 2.77
N ILE A 58 -19.35 6.57 3.22
CA ILE A 58 -18.54 5.35 3.27
C ILE A 58 -18.18 5.10 4.73
N SER A 59 -18.48 3.91 5.22
CA SER A 59 -18.13 3.45 6.55
C SER A 59 -17.17 2.27 6.43
N ILE A 60 -15.99 2.40 7.01
CA ILE A 60 -14.97 1.36 7.10
C ILE A 60 -14.82 0.99 8.57
N LYS A 61 -14.63 -0.30 8.86
CA LYS A 61 -14.40 -0.77 10.24
C LYS A 61 -13.23 0.01 10.86
N PRO A 62 -13.40 0.62 12.03
CA PRO A 62 -12.30 1.32 12.72
C PRO A 62 -11.08 0.41 12.91
N GLY A 63 -9.90 0.94 12.65
CA GLY A 63 -8.64 0.22 12.74
C GLY A 63 -8.34 -0.75 11.59
N ALA A 64 -9.25 -0.87 10.60
CA ALA A 64 -8.95 -1.67 9.41
C ALA A 64 -7.85 -1.01 8.59
N ARG A 65 -6.81 -1.78 8.26
CA ARG A 65 -5.71 -1.35 7.42
C ARG A 65 -6.05 -1.55 5.95
N MET A 66 -5.99 -0.47 5.20
CA MET A 66 -6.25 -0.47 3.77
C MET A 66 -4.95 -0.27 2.99
N SER A 67 -4.77 -1.02 1.94
CA SER A 67 -3.68 -0.87 1.00
C SER A 67 -4.21 -0.69 -0.41
N VAL A 68 -3.56 0.19 -1.18
CA VAL A 68 -3.92 0.52 -2.56
C VAL A 68 -2.69 0.30 -3.43
N LEU A 69 -2.85 -0.47 -4.51
CA LEU A 69 -1.78 -0.63 -5.49
C LEU A 69 -1.48 0.71 -6.15
N LYS A 70 -0.26 1.20 -5.98
CA LYS A 70 0.20 2.45 -6.59
C LYS A 70 0.43 2.25 -8.08
N GLN A 71 -0.04 3.21 -8.89
CA GLN A 71 0.10 3.16 -10.35
C GLN A 71 1.41 3.81 -10.84
N ASP A 72 1.96 4.77 -10.07
CA ASP A 72 3.23 5.41 -10.40
C ASP A 72 4.40 4.49 -10.05
N GLN A 73 4.96 3.86 -11.07
CA GLN A 73 6.07 2.92 -10.94
C GLN A 73 7.41 3.59 -10.59
N ASN A 74 7.52 4.90 -10.79
CA ASN A 74 8.78 5.65 -10.62
C ASN A 74 8.86 6.38 -9.28
N GLN A 75 7.78 6.40 -8.51
CA GLN A 75 7.71 7.06 -7.21
C GLN A 75 8.80 6.58 -6.24
N TYR A 76 9.25 5.34 -6.40
CA TYR A 76 10.18 4.67 -5.50
C TYR A 76 11.58 4.46 -6.09
N ASP A 77 11.93 5.11 -7.21
CA ASP A 77 13.18 4.89 -7.95
C ASP A 77 14.45 5.09 -7.11
N ALA A 78 14.39 5.89 -6.05
CA ALA A 78 15.50 6.17 -5.13
C ALA A 78 15.66 5.11 -4.01
N TYR A 79 14.72 4.19 -3.87
CA TYR A 79 14.70 3.19 -2.80
C TYR A 79 15.05 1.80 -3.32
N THR A 80 15.49 0.92 -2.42
CA THR A 80 15.69 -0.48 -2.77
C THR A 80 14.35 -1.19 -2.99
N ILE A 81 14.38 -2.31 -3.70
CA ILE A 81 13.21 -3.17 -3.88
C ILE A 81 12.65 -3.59 -2.52
N LEU A 82 13.52 -3.99 -1.57
CA LEU A 82 13.11 -4.41 -0.23
C LEU A 82 12.49 -3.27 0.57
N ASP A 83 13.14 -2.10 0.62
CA ASP A 83 12.61 -0.90 1.27
C ASP A 83 11.24 -0.53 0.70
N THR A 84 11.10 -0.57 -0.63
CA THR A 84 9.84 -0.26 -1.30
C THR A 84 8.70 -1.15 -0.82
N VAL A 85 8.95 -2.45 -0.60
CA VAL A 85 7.92 -3.36 -0.07
C VAL A 85 7.56 -3.01 1.37
N ILE A 86 8.57 -2.75 2.23
CA ILE A 86 8.35 -2.41 3.65
C ILE A 86 7.56 -1.10 3.78
N MET A 87 7.72 -0.14 2.85
CA MET A 87 6.91 1.09 2.76
C MET A 87 5.41 0.83 2.54
N GLY A 88 4.99 -0.39 2.26
CA GLY A 88 3.58 -0.80 2.33
C GLY A 88 2.98 -0.62 3.74
N ASN A 89 3.83 -0.57 4.77
CA ASN A 89 3.54 -0.04 6.09
C ASN A 89 4.46 1.15 6.35
N GLN A 90 4.04 2.35 5.90
CA GLN A 90 4.87 3.55 5.96
C GLN A 90 5.35 3.85 7.40
N HIS A 91 4.48 3.69 8.37
CA HIS A 91 4.83 3.95 9.77
C HIS A 91 5.95 3.02 10.28
N LEU A 92 5.87 1.73 9.98
CA LEU A 92 6.94 0.78 10.31
C LEU A 92 8.28 1.16 9.64
N TYR A 93 8.22 1.56 8.37
CA TYR A 93 9.40 2.00 7.63
C TYR A 93 10.03 3.26 8.25
N ASP A 94 9.22 4.24 8.61
CA ASP A 94 9.68 5.49 9.23
C ASP A 94 10.34 5.22 10.60
N VAL A 95 9.72 4.39 11.45
CA VAL A 95 10.28 3.95 12.74
C VAL A 95 11.60 3.22 12.53
N MET A 96 11.68 2.32 11.56
CA MET A 96 12.91 1.59 11.22
C MET A 96 14.04 2.55 10.86
N LYS A 97 13.78 3.51 9.97
CA LYS A 97 14.80 4.47 9.52
C LYS A 97 15.19 5.47 10.60
N GLU A 98 14.25 5.94 11.43
CA GLU A 98 14.56 6.81 12.56
C GLU A 98 15.45 6.08 13.58
N LYS A 99 15.13 4.83 13.88
CA LYS A 99 15.91 3.99 14.76
C LYS A 99 17.35 3.79 14.26
N ASP A 100 17.51 3.41 12.98
CA ASP A 100 18.80 3.23 12.36
C ASP A 100 19.64 4.53 12.42
N ALA A 101 19.02 5.66 12.05
CA ALA A 101 19.68 6.97 12.08
C ALA A 101 20.09 7.41 13.50
N LEU A 102 19.31 7.05 14.53
CA LEU A 102 19.66 7.31 15.93
C LEU A 102 20.88 6.53 16.37
N TYR A 103 20.96 5.24 16.03
CA TYR A 103 22.11 4.41 16.41
C TYR A 103 23.40 4.73 15.64
N GLU A 104 23.28 5.37 14.49
CA GLU A 104 24.44 5.84 13.70
C GLU A 104 25.03 7.17 14.22
N LYS A 105 24.37 7.86 15.17
CA LYS A 105 24.88 9.13 15.71
C LYS A 105 26.20 8.92 16.47
N PRO A 106 27.25 9.68 16.17
CA PRO A 106 28.54 9.59 16.88
C PRO A 106 28.46 10.14 18.31
N ASP A 107 27.52 11.02 18.61
CA ASP A 107 27.29 11.70 19.89
C ASP A 107 25.92 11.34 20.48
N PHE A 108 25.73 10.04 20.72
CA PHE A 108 24.49 9.50 21.27
C PHE A 108 24.21 10.03 22.67
N SER A 109 23.17 10.83 22.84
CA SER A 109 22.80 11.49 24.10
C SER A 109 21.85 10.64 24.94
N GLU A 110 21.59 11.07 26.19
CA GLU A 110 20.58 10.44 27.05
C GLU A 110 19.16 10.59 26.45
N GLU A 111 18.87 11.72 25.80
CA GLU A 111 17.61 11.97 25.10
C GLU A 111 17.45 11.02 23.89
N ASP A 112 18.52 10.79 23.13
CA ASP A 112 18.52 9.81 22.05
C ASP A 112 18.27 8.39 22.59
N GLY A 113 18.79 8.06 23.78
CA GLY A 113 18.54 6.79 24.45
C GLY A 113 17.07 6.57 24.83
N MET A 114 16.41 7.61 25.34
CA MET A 114 14.97 7.55 25.61
C MET A 114 14.16 7.36 24.32
N ARG A 115 14.47 8.15 23.28
CA ARG A 115 13.81 8.03 21.99
C ARG A 115 14.02 6.66 21.34
N ALA A 116 15.22 6.13 21.38
CA ALA A 116 15.54 4.79 20.90
C ALA A 116 14.70 3.72 21.60
N SER A 117 14.52 3.83 22.92
CA SER A 117 13.70 2.88 23.68
C SER A 117 12.21 2.93 23.29
N GLU A 118 11.68 4.12 23.00
CA GLU A 118 10.31 4.29 22.49
C GLU A 118 10.17 3.63 21.11
N LEU A 119 11.12 3.92 20.20
CA LEU A 119 11.11 3.35 18.85
C LEU A 119 11.28 1.82 18.86
N GLU A 120 12.09 1.26 19.77
CA GLU A 120 12.20 -0.19 19.92
C GLU A 120 10.87 -0.84 20.35
N ALA A 121 10.15 -0.22 21.28
CA ALA A 121 8.85 -0.70 21.71
C ALA A 121 7.84 -0.64 20.55
N GLU A 122 7.78 0.48 19.84
CA GLU A 122 6.89 0.70 18.70
C GLU A 122 7.22 -0.26 17.54
N PHE A 123 8.50 -0.47 17.25
CA PHE A 123 8.97 -1.40 16.25
C PHE A 123 8.61 -2.85 16.59
N ALA A 124 8.74 -3.24 17.86
CA ALA A 124 8.35 -4.57 18.34
C ALA A 124 6.82 -4.78 18.24
N ASP A 125 6.00 -3.79 18.60
CA ASP A 125 4.54 -3.83 18.51
C ASP A 125 4.04 -4.01 17.07
N MET A 126 4.84 -3.61 16.09
CA MET A 126 4.54 -3.77 14.66
C MET A 126 5.17 -5.01 14.02
N ASP A 127 5.68 -5.96 14.80
CA ASP A 127 6.45 -7.13 14.30
C ASP A 127 7.65 -6.72 13.41
N GLY A 128 8.28 -5.59 13.71
CA GLY A 128 9.32 -4.98 12.88
C GLY A 128 10.54 -5.87 12.65
N TRP A 129 10.89 -6.74 13.61
CA TRP A 129 11.98 -7.70 13.48
C TRP A 129 11.79 -8.71 12.34
N GLU A 130 10.54 -8.96 11.92
CA GLU A 130 10.23 -9.86 10.83
C GLU A 130 10.02 -9.13 9.50
N ALA A 131 10.04 -7.78 9.48
CA ALA A 131 9.68 -6.97 8.33
C ALA A 131 10.48 -7.31 7.06
N GLU A 132 11.81 -7.40 7.15
CA GLU A 132 12.66 -7.75 6.00
C GLU A 132 12.41 -9.19 5.52
N SER A 133 12.26 -10.13 6.46
CA SER A 133 11.96 -11.54 6.14
C SER A 133 10.62 -11.68 5.44
N ASP A 134 9.60 -10.97 5.91
CA ASP A 134 8.26 -11.03 5.34
C ASP A 134 8.21 -10.32 3.97
N ALA A 135 8.88 -9.17 3.82
CA ALA A 135 9.04 -8.51 2.53
C ALA A 135 9.75 -9.42 1.52
N SER A 136 10.86 -10.06 1.95
CA SER A 136 11.60 -11.01 1.12
C SER A 136 10.76 -12.21 0.68
N LYS A 137 9.95 -12.78 1.58
CA LYS A 137 9.02 -13.88 1.24
C LYS A 137 7.99 -13.45 0.18
N LEU A 138 7.43 -12.23 0.31
CA LEU A 138 6.49 -11.71 -0.68
C LEU A 138 7.14 -11.54 -2.05
N LEU A 139 8.34 -10.97 -2.10
CA LEU A 139 9.10 -10.78 -3.33
C LEU A 139 9.41 -12.13 -4.02
N GLN A 140 9.91 -13.10 -3.26
CA GLN A 140 10.17 -14.45 -3.77
C GLN A 140 8.91 -15.13 -4.28
N GLY A 141 7.78 -14.97 -3.56
CA GLY A 141 6.48 -15.50 -3.98
C GLY A 141 5.99 -14.93 -5.31
N LEU A 142 6.41 -13.71 -5.67
CA LEU A 142 6.14 -13.05 -6.95
C LEU A 142 7.24 -13.27 -8.00
N GLY A 143 8.20 -14.17 -7.72
CA GLY A 143 9.27 -14.54 -8.63
C GLY A 143 10.40 -13.52 -8.74
N ILE A 144 10.63 -12.69 -7.71
CA ILE A 144 11.76 -11.76 -7.62
C ILE A 144 12.85 -12.42 -6.76
N PRO A 145 14.02 -12.76 -7.34
CA PRO A 145 15.09 -13.45 -6.62
C PRO A 145 15.76 -12.56 -5.57
N VAL A 146 16.30 -13.19 -4.52
CA VAL A 146 16.87 -12.50 -3.35
C VAL A 146 18.02 -11.55 -3.72
N GLU A 147 18.76 -11.89 -4.76
CA GLU A 147 19.92 -11.12 -5.24
C GLU A 147 19.54 -9.71 -5.70
N LEU A 148 18.28 -9.51 -6.09
CA LEU A 148 17.77 -8.21 -6.55
C LEU A 148 17.16 -7.36 -5.44
N HIS A 149 16.95 -7.91 -4.24
CA HIS A 149 16.20 -7.22 -3.18
C HIS A 149 16.82 -5.89 -2.74
N TYR A 150 18.14 -5.78 -2.82
CA TYR A 150 18.88 -4.56 -2.47
C TYR A 150 19.22 -3.66 -3.66
N ASP A 151 18.79 -4.02 -4.87
CA ASP A 151 18.91 -3.16 -6.04
C ASP A 151 17.91 -2.00 -5.96
N LEU A 152 18.28 -0.86 -6.55
CA LEU A 152 17.40 0.30 -6.63
C LEU A 152 16.23 0.05 -7.58
N MET A 153 15.04 0.49 -7.20
CA MET A 153 13.85 0.47 -8.06
C MET A 153 14.09 1.18 -9.39
N GLY A 154 14.87 2.28 -9.40
CA GLY A 154 15.20 3.01 -10.62
C GLY A 154 15.97 2.18 -11.67
N ASN A 155 16.69 1.15 -11.26
CA ASN A 155 17.46 0.26 -12.13
C ASN A 155 16.69 -1.02 -12.49
N THR A 156 15.47 -1.18 -11.99
CA THR A 156 14.68 -2.40 -12.11
C THR A 156 13.83 -2.37 -13.39
N ASP A 157 13.69 -3.53 -14.04
CA ASP A 157 12.79 -3.69 -15.18
C ASP A 157 11.34 -3.28 -14.82
N PRO A 158 10.64 -2.53 -15.69
CA PRO A 158 9.26 -2.07 -15.41
C PRO A 158 8.28 -3.18 -15.04
N ARG A 159 8.43 -4.39 -15.58
CA ARG A 159 7.58 -5.55 -15.24
C ARG A 159 7.83 -6.01 -13.81
N LEU A 160 9.09 -6.00 -13.38
CA LEU A 160 9.43 -6.32 -11.99
C LEU A 160 8.97 -5.22 -11.04
N LYS A 161 9.05 -3.94 -11.43
CA LYS A 161 8.50 -2.83 -10.62
C LYS A 161 7.03 -3.05 -10.26
N VAL A 162 6.19 -3.49 -11.21
CA VAL A 162 4.79 -3.80 -10.95
C VAL A 162 4.63 -4.90 -9.88
N LYS A 163 5.45 -5.97 -9.98
CA LYS A 163 5.44 -7.05 -8.98
C LYS A 163 5.90 -6.56 -7.60
N VAL A 164 6.90 -5.67 -7.54
CA VAL A 164 7.34 -5.04 -6.28
C VAL A 164 6.22 -4.20 -5.66
N LEU A 165 5.52 -3.40 -6.46
CA LEU A 165 4.38 -2.60 -5.98
C LEU A 165 3.20 -3.48 -5.53
N LEU A 166 3.02 -4.64 -6.16
CA LEU A 166 2.04 -5.62 -5.68
C LEU A 166 2.47 -6.21 -4.33
N ALA A 167 3.75 -6.57 -4.18
CA ALA A 167 4.29 -7.01 -2.88
C ALA A 167 4.10 -5.92 -1.81
N GLN A 168 4.39 -4.66 -2.15
CA GLN A 168 4.17 -3.51 -1.26
C GLN A 168 2.71 -3.42 -0.81
N ALA A 169 1.75 -3.56 -1.75
CA ALA A 169 0.33 -3.51 -1.43
C ALA A 169 -0.13 -4.66 -0.51
N LEU A 170 0.53 -5.81 -0.56
CA LEU A 170 0.24 -6.98 0.27
C LEU A 170 1.00 -6.99 1.60
N PHE A 171 2.04 -6.16 1.74
CA PHE A 171 2.92 -6.16 2.90
C PHE A 171 2.17 -5.80 4.19
N GLY A 172 2.52 -6.51 5.27
CA GLY A 172 1.96 -6.30 6.61
C GLY A 172 0.49 -6.74 6.73
N LYS A 173 -0.03 -7.60 5.85
CA LYS A 173 -1.35 -8.23 5.93
C LYS A 173 -2.50 -7.23 6.06
N PRO A 174 -2.74 -6.36 5.06
CA PRO A 174 -3.85 -5.41 5.10
C PRO A 174 -5.20 -6.13 5.15
N ASP A 175 -6.18 -5.54 5.87
CA ASP A 175 -7.57 -6.04 5.91
C ASP A 175 -8.30 -5.82 4.58
N ILE A 176 -7.91 -4.78 3.83
CA ILE A 176 -8.49 -4.38 2.57
C ILE A 176 -7.37 -4.10 1.58
N VAL A 177 -7.42 -4.73 0.43
CA VAL A 177 -6.50 -4.47 -0.70
C VAL A 177 -7.33 -3.97 -1.88
N MET A 178 -6.92 -2.83 -2.45
CA MET A 178 -7.52 -2.27 -3.66
C MET A 178 -6.52 -2.31 -4.80
N LEU A 179 -6.91 -2.95 -5.89
CA LEU A 179 -6.09 -3.11 -7.08
C LEU A 179 -6.83 -2.46 -8.27
N ASP A 180 -6.24 -1.44 -8.88
CA ASP A 180 -6.74 -0.83 -10.10
C ASP A 180 -5.92 -1.35 -11.28
N GLU A 181 -6.58 -2.08 -12.19
CA GLU A 181 -5.99 -2.69 -13.39
C GLU A 181 -4.67 -3.47 -13.12
N PRO A 182 -4.64 -4.40 -12.14
CA PRO A 182 -3.41 -5.03 -11.68
C PRO A 182 -2.68 -5.85 -12.76
N THR A 183 -3.38 -6.24 -13.82
CA THR A 183 -2.84 -7.09 -14.90
C THR A 183 -2.28 -6.32 -16.08
N ASN A 184 -2.41 -5.00 -16.13
CA ASN A 184 -2.03 -4.19 -17.30
C ASN A 184 -0.54 -4.28 -17.69
N ASN A 185 0.33 -4.76 -16.81
CA ASN A 185 1.76 -4.93 -17.07
C ASN A 185 2.30 -6.26 -16.54
N LEU A 186 1.43 -7.22 -16.23
CA LEU A 186 1.82 -8.57 -15.83
C LEU A 186 1.65 -9.51 -17.02
N ASP A 187 2.62 -10.40 -17.24
CA ASP A 187 2.48 -11.49 -18.20
C ASP A 187 1.38 -12.48 -17.72
N ILE A 188 0.72 -13.14 -18.69
CA ILE A 188 -0.39 -14.07 -18.41
C ILE A 188 0.04 -15.26 -17.52
N GLU A 189 1.34 -15.46 -17.35
CA GLU A 189 1.93 -16.54 -16.53
C GLU A 189 2.30 -16.10 -15.09
N ALA A 190 1.96 -14.85 -14.69
CA ALA A 190 2.32 -14.31 -13.37
C ALA A 190 1.20 -14.48 -12.34
#